data_25432e8623c5a1beca07d7652f491d15
#
_entry.id   25432e8623c5a1beca07d7652f491d15
#
_cell.length_a   1.000
_cell.length_b   1.000
_cell.length_c   1.000
_cell.angle_alpha   90.00
_cell.angle_beta   90.00
_cell.angle_gamma   90.00
#
_symmetry.space_group_name_H-M   'P 1'
#
loop_
_entity.id
_entity.type
_entity.pdbx_description
1 polymer ?
#
loop_
_entity_poly.entity_id
_entity_poly.type
_entity_poly.pdbx_seq_one_letter_code
_entity_poly.pdbx_strand_id
1 'polypeptide(L)'
;CLMIIREAFDDVRRFSEFQKNLGLAKNILASRLKHLVDIGIFAILPASDGSAYKEYVLTEKGRSVFPIVVAMRQWGERYMFDKGETYSVLLDNEHGQPLQYLDVRSAQGEKLQPGDCHRRRVVSDISGE
;
A
#
# COMPACT_ATOMS: atom_id res chain seq x y z
N CYS A 1 5.24 -3.62 7.30
CA CYS A 1 3.88 -3.98 6.89
C CYS A 1 3.47 -3.40 5.55
N LEU A 2 4.06 -2.29 5.13
CA LEU A 2 3.73 -1.70 3.83
C LEU A 2 4.05 -2.62 2.67
N MET A 3 5.09 -3.45 2.79
CA MET A 3 5.42 -4.41 1.74
C MET A 3 4.30 -5.44 1.54
N ILE A 4 3.66 -5.86 2.63
CA ILE A 4 2.54 -6.79 2.56
C ILE A 4 1.34 -6.13 1.87
N ILE A 5 1.07 -4.88 2.23
CA ILE A 5 -0.04 -4.12 1.63
C ILE A 5 0.22 -3.91 0.13
N ARG A 6 1.46 -3.62 -0.23
CA ARG A 6 1.83 -3.45 -1.64
C ARG A 6 1.55 -4.72 -2.44
N GLU A 7 1.89 -5.89 -1.87
CA GLU A 7 1.61 -7.16 -2.54
C GLU A 7 0.13 -7.37 -2.74
N ALA A 8 -0.68 -6.97 -1.77
CA ALA A 8 -2.14 -7.11 -1.87
C ALA A 8 -2.71 -6.26 -3.01
N PHE A 9 -2.12 -5.11 -3.31
CA PHE A 9 -2.54 -4.30 -4.46
C PHE A 9 -2.21 -4.98 -5.78
N ASP A 10 -1.28 -5.93 -5.77
CA ASP A 10 -0.94 -6.75 -6.94
C ASP A 10 -1.71 -8.08 -6.92
N ASP A 11 -2.85 -8.12 -6.23
CA ASP A 11 -3.76 -9.27 -6.15
C ASP A 11 -3.20 -10.48 -5.42
N VAL A 12 -2.18 -10.32 -4.59
CA VAL A 12 -1.71 -11.38 -3.73
C VAL A 12 -2.68 -11.50 -2.55
N ARG A 13 -3.21 -12.70 -2.32
CA ARG A 13 -4.27 -12.92 -1.32
C ARG A 13 -4.00 -14.05 -0.36
N ARG A 14 -3.13 -15.01 -0.71
CA ARG A 14 -2.90 -16.21 0.09
C ARG A 14 -1.59 -16.10 0.86
N PHE A 15 -1.59 -16.70 2.05
CA PHE A 15 -0.43 -16.71 2.92
C PHE A 15 0.82 -17.21 2.18
N SER A 16 0.71 -18.32 1.45
CA SER A 16 1.85 -18.90 0.74
C SER A 16 2.40 -17.96 -0.33
N GLU A 17 1.54 -17.21 -0.98
CA GLU A 17 1.98 -16.24 -1.99
C GLU A 17 2.72 -15.07 -1.36
N PHE A 18 2.20 -14.54 -0.24
CA PHE A 18 2.89 -13.49 0.50
C PHE A 18 4.26 -13.97 0.95
N GLN A 19 4.32 -15.20 1.49
CA GLN A 19 5.57 -15.74 1.99
C GLN A 19 6.59 -15.91 0.87
N LYS A 20 6.17 -16.46 -0.25
CA LYS A 20 7.05 -16.67 -1.40
C LYS A 20 7.58 -15.34 -1.95
N ASN A 21 6.70 -14.37 -2.11
CA ASN A 21 7.08 -13.10 -2.74
C ASN A 21 7.95 -12.23 -1.84
N LEU A 22 7.73 -12.29 -0.53
CA LEU A 22 8.45 -11.43 0.41
C LEU A 22 9.62 -12.11 1.10
N GLY A 23 9.70 -13.45 1.02
CA GLY A 23 10.79 -14.19 1.64
C GLY A 23 10.82 -14.12 3.15
N LEU A 24 9.68 -13.87 3.78
CA LEU A 24 9.60 -13.75 5.24
C LEU A 24 9.45 -15.12 5.90
N ALA A 25 9.96 -15.24 7.13
CA ALA A 25 9.71 -16.41 7.95
C ALA A 25 8.22 -16.53 8.23
N LYS A 26 7.73 -17.76 8.32
CA LYS A 26 6.32 -18.05 8.48
C LYS A 26 5.71 -17.36 9.70
N ASN A 27 6.39 -17.44 10.85
CA ASN A 27 5.89 -16.85 12.08
C ASN A 27 5.87 -15.31 12.02
N ILE A 28 6.84 -14.71 11.34
CA ILE A 28 6.89 -13.26 11.17
C ILE A 28 5.72 -12.81 10.30
N LEU A 29 5.51 -13.48 9.18
CA LEU A 29 4.41 -13.14 8.28
C LEU A 29 3.05 -13.33 8.96
N ALA A 30 2.88 -14.45 9.68
CA ALA A 30 1.62 -14.72 10.39
C ALA A 30 1.30 -13.62 11.39
N SER A 31 2.31 -13.18 12.15
CA SER A 31 2.14 -12.12 13.14
C SER A 31 1.76 -10.80 12.48
N ARG A 32 2.40 -10.45 11.39
CA ARG A 32 2.12 -9.20 10.68
C ARG A 32 0.76 -9.20 10.00
N LEU A 33 0.37 -10.32 9.40
CA LEU A 33 -0.96 -10.43 8.80
C LEU A 33 -2.05 -10.34 9.86
N LYS A 34 -1.83 -11.00 11.01
CA LYS A 34 -2.78 -10.90 12.12
C LYS A 34 -2.95 -9.45 12.57
N HIS A 35 -1.85 -8.73 12.71
CA HIS A 35 -1.89 -7.32 13.10
C HIS A 35 -2.68 -6.49 12.07
N LEU A 36 -2.44 -6.71 10.79
CA LEU A 36 -3.13 -5.97 9.75
C LEU A 36 -4.62 -6.28 9.69
N VAL A 37 -5.00 -7.51 10.03
CA VAL A 37 -6.43 -7.86 10.19
C VAL A 37 -7.00 -7.14 11.40
N ASP A 38 -6.28 -7.17 12.52
CA ASP A 38 -6.76 -6.57 13.78
C ASP A 38 -6.99 -5.06 13.65
N ILE A 39 -6.16 -4.37 12.88
CA ILE A 39 -6.33 -2.92 12.69
C ILE A 39 -7.23 -2.57 11.49
N GLY A 40 -7.79 -3.57 10.84
CA GLY A 40 -8.80 -3.34 9.81
C GLY A 40 -8.28 -3.10 8.40
N ILE A 41 -7.02 -3.37 8.14
CA ILE A 41 -6.45 -3.24 6.79
C ILE A 41 -6.87 -4.42 5.92
N PHE A 42 -6.85 -5.63 6.49
CA PHE A 42 -7.28 -6.84 5.79
C PHE A 42 -8.51 -7.43 6.44
N ALA A 43 -9.33 -8.08 5.62
CA ALA A 43 -10.36 -9.02 6.08
C ALA A 43 -9.97 -10.41 5.58
N ILE A 44 -10.36 -11.43 6.34
CA ILE A 44 -10.13 -12.82 5.96
C ILE A 44 -11.42 -13.36 5.36
N LEU A 45 -11.33 -13.87 4.14
CA LEU A 45 -12.48 -14.44 3.43
C LEU A 45 -12.18 -15.87 3.00
N PRO A 46 -13.21 -16.70 2.77
CA PRO A 46 -12.99 -17.98 2.11
C PRO A 46 -12.38 -17.76 0.73
N ALA A 47 -11.62 -18.74 0.27
CA ALA A 47 -11.00 -18.63 -1.05
C ALA A 47 -12.08 -18.54 -2.13
N SER A 48 -11.83 -17.68 -3.11
CA SER A 48 -12.78 -17.43 -4.20
C SER A 48 -12.97 -18.65 -5.11
N ASP A 49 -12.01 -19.59 -5.10
CA ASP A 49 -12.09 -20.81 -5.91
C ASP A 49 -12.78 -21.98 -5.18
N GLY A 50 -13.34 -21.73 -3.99
CA GLY A 50 -14.02 -22.75 -3.21
C GLY A 50 -13.11 -23.72 -2.46
N SER A 51 -11.79 -23.50 -2.47
CA SER A 51 -10.86 -24.34 -1.73
C SER A 51 -10.93 -24.09 -0.23
N ALA A 52 -10.23 -24.92 0.55
CA ALA A 52 -10.19 -24.75 2.01
C ALA A 52 -9.29 -23.60 2.46
N TYR A 53 -8.58 -22.97 1.57
CA TYR A 53 -7.67 -21.88 1.91
C TYR A 53 -8.44 -20.60 2.20
N LYS A 54 -7.82 -19.74 3.00
CA LYS A 54 -8.35 -18.42 3.29
C LYS A 54 -7.62 -17.39 2.47
N GLU A 55 -8.30 -16.29 2.16
CA GLU A 55 -7.72 -15.17 1.45
C GLU A 55 -7.75 -13.93 2.32
N TYR A 56 -6.67 -13.16 2.26
CA TYR A 56 -6.56 -11.85 2.90
C TYR A 56 -6.85 -10.81 1.85
N VAL A 57 -7.92 -10.05 2.03
CA VAL A 57 -8.33 -9.03 1.06
C VAL A 57 -8.33 -7.67 1.72
N LEU A 58 -7.99 -6.65 0.94
CA LEU A 58 -7.98 -5.28 1.44
C LEU A 58 -9.40 -4.81 1.73
N THR A 59 -9.58 -4.23 2.91
CA THR A 59 -10.82 -3.54 3.26
C THR A 59 -10.82 -2.16 2.60
N GLU A 60 -11.91 -1.40 2.78
CA GLU A 60 -11.93 -0.01 2.34
C GLU A 60 -10.78 0.78 2.97
N LYS A 61 -10.57 0.59 4.27
CA LYS A 61 -9.44 1.22 4.98
C LYS A 61 -8.10 0.81 4.36
N GLY A 62 -7.95 -0.49 4.04
CA GLY A 62 -6.73 -0.98 3.40
C GLY A 62 -6.51 -0.35 2.02
N ARG A 63 -7.57 -0.24 1.23
CA ARG A 63 -7.47 0.37 -0.10
C ARG A 63 -7.10 1.85 -0.03
N SER A 64 -7.44 2.52 1.06
CA SER A 64 -7.10 3.94 1.23
C SER A 64 -5.60 4.19 1.36
N VAL A 65 -4.81 3.14 1.56
CA VAL A 65 -3.34 3.23 1.61
C VAL A 65 -2.73 3.37 0.22
N PHE A 66 -3.52 3.19 -0.84
CA PHE A 66 -3.00 3.21 -2.21
C PHE A 66 -2.11 4.41 -2.53
N PRO A 67 -2.49 5.66 -2.22
CA PRO A 67 -1.62 6.80 -2.51
C PRO A 67 -0.25 6.71 -1.83
N ILE A 68 -0.20 6.14 -0.64
CA ILE A 68 1.07 5.97 0.08
C ILE A 68 1.97 4.98 -0.68
N VAL A 69 1.39 3.87 -1.13
CA VAL A 69 2.12 2.86 -1.90
C VAL A 69 2.63 3.46 -3.21
N VAL A 70 1.81 4.23 -3.90
CA VAL A 70 2.22 4.88 -5.15
C VAL A 70 3.36 5.86 -4.91
N ALA A 71 3.27 6.67 -3.84
CA ALA A 71 4.32 7.63 -3.51
C ALA A 71 5.66 6.93 -3.26
N MET A 72 5.63 5.84 -2.51
CA MET A 72 6.85 5.06 -2.24
C MET A 72 7.41 4.43 -3.51
N ARG A 73 6.53 3.92 -4.37
CA ARG A 73 6.94 3.33 -5.63
C ARG A 73 7.60 4.36 -6.53
N GLN A 74 7.02 5.55 -6.63
CA GLN A 74 7.58 6.62 -7.46
C GLN A 74 8.91 7.13 -6.91
N TRP A 75 9.01 7.25 -5.60
CA TRP A 75 10.27 7.62 -4.97
C TRP A 75 11.35 6.57 -5.26
N GLY A 76 10.98 5.28 -5.14
CA GLY A 76 11.90 4.19 -5.42
C GLY A 76 12.38 4.18 -6.86
N GLU A 77 11.48 4.43 -7.80
CA GLU A 77 11.83 4.49 -9.24
C GLU A 77 12.87 5.58 -9.50
N ARG A 78 12.76 6.71 -8.79
CA ARG A 78 13.64 7.85 -8.99
C ARG A 78 15.02 7.65 -8.35
N TYR A 79 15.09 7.02 -7.18
CA TYR A 79 16.30 7.03 -6.37
C TYR A 79 16.93 5.68 -6.07
N MET A 80 16.20 4.58 -6.23
CA MET A 80 16.65 3.28 -5.75
C MET A 80 17.21 2.35 -6.83
N PHE A 81 17.14 2.74 -8.10
CA PHE A 81 17.62 1.91 -9.19
C PHE A 81 18.78 2.60 -9.91
N ASP A 82 19.82 1.83 -10.20
CA ASP A 82 20.96 2.31 -10.97
C ASP A 82 20.59 2.31 -12.46
N LYS A 83 21.36 3.06 -13.21
CA LYS A 83 21.18 3.13 -14.65
C LYS A 83 21.31 1.73 -15.25
N GLY A 84 20.30 1.32 -15.99
CA GLY A 84 20.29 0.02 -16.63
C GLY A 84 19.62 -1.08 -15.82
N GLU A 85 19.27 -0.83 -14.55
CA GLU A 85 18.52 -1.79 -13.76
C GLU A 85 17.07 -1.87 -14.23
N THR A 86 16.51 -3.08 -14.15
CA THR A 86 15.10 -3.30 -14.49
C THR A 86 14.22 -3.01 -13.30
N TYR A 87 13.09 -2.35 -13.52
CA TYR A 87 12.10 -2.15 -12.48
C TYR A 87 10.71 -2.11 -13.12
N SER A 88 9.69 -2.30 -12.28
CA SER A 88 8.30 -2.28 -12.75
C SER A 88 7.71 -0.87 -12.58
N VAL A 89 6.78 -0.52 -13.44
CA VAL A 89 6.09 0.77 -13.43
C VAL A 89 4.59 0.50 -13.37
N LEU A 90 3.89 1.27 -12.55
CA LEU A 90 2.44 1.17 -12.46
C LEU A 90 1.80 1.99 -13.59
N LEU A 91 0.91 1.37 -14.33
CA LEU A 91 0.22 2.00 -15.46
C LEU A 91 -1.27 2.05 -15.19
N ASP A 92 -1.96 3.08 -15.70
CA ASP A 92 -3.41 3.06 -15.62
C ASP A 92 -3.98 2.04 -16.60
N ASN A 93 -5.12 1.46 -16.24
CA ASN A 93 -5.71 0.41 -17.07
C ASN A 93 -6.41 0.92 -18.31
N GLU A 94 -6.84 2.18 -18.30
CA GLU A 94 -7.58 2.75 -19.42
C GLU A 94 -6.66 3.17 -20.56
N HIS A 95 -5.53 3.82 -20.23
CA HIS A 95 -4.65 4.41 -21.24
C HIS A 95 -3.31 3.69 -21.36
N GLY A 96 -2.97 2.81 -20.41
CA GLY A 96 -1.69 2.11 -20.43
C GLY A 96 -0.50 3.03 -20.23
N GLN A 97 -0.69 4.17 -19.58
CA GLN A 97 0.34 5.17 -19.38
C GLN A 97 0.82 5.16 -17.93
N PRO A 98 2.08 5.50 -17.67
CA PRO A 98 2.56 5.68 -16.30
C PRO A 98 1.74 6.75 -15.59
N LEU A 99 1.59 6.58 -14.27
CA LEU A 99 0.83 7.54 -13.47
C LEU A 99 1.60 8.86 -13.36
N GLN A 100 0.84 9.95 -13.25
CA GLN A 100 1.42 11.24 -12.94
C GLN A 100 2.13 11.17 -11.59
N TYR A 101 3.28 11.83 -11.45
CA TYR A 101 3.98 11.87 -10.18
C TYR A 101 3.13 12.54 -9.11
N LEU A 102 3.10 11.91 -7.94
CA LEU A 102 2.43 12.49 -6.79
C LEU A 102 3.24 13.66 -6.26
N ASP A 103 2.54 14.73 -5.93
CA ASP A 103 3.16 15.87 -5.26
C ASP A 103 2.19 16.38 -4.20
N VAL A 104 2.72 17.18 -3.27
CA VAL A 104 1.92 17.76 -2.19
C VAL A 104 1.45 19.12 -2.65
N ARG A 105 0.14 19.35 -2.53
CA ARG A 105 -0.47 20.61 -2.97
C ARG A 105 -1.28 21.24 -1.87
N SER A 106 -1.31 22.58 -1.88
CA SER A 106 -2.19 23.34 -0.99
C SER A 106 -3.66 23.10 -1.36
N ALA A 107 -4.55 23.53 -0.49
CA ALA A 107 -5.99 23.48 -0.79
C ALA A 107 -6.35 24.26 -2.04
N GLN A 108 -5.53 25.22 -2.45
CA GLN A 108 -5.73 26.00 -3.67
C GLN A 108 -5.05 25.39 -4.89
N GLY A 109 -4.40 24.23 -4.74
CA GLY A 109 -3.78 23.53 -5.85
C GLY A 109 -2.33 23.89 -6.12
N GLU A 110 -1.71 24.67 -5.27
CA GLU A 110 -0.31 25.07 -5.44
C GLU A 110 0.63 23.97 -4.95
N LYS A 111 1.66 23.67 -5.71
CA LYS A 111 2.66 22.69 -5.33
C LYS A 111 3.48 23.22 -4.15
N LEU A 112 3.65 22.39 -3.12
CA LEU A 112 4.32 22.80 -1.88
C LEU A 112 5.62 22.01 -1.69
N GLN A 113 6.61 22.69 -1.12
CA GLN A 113 7.85 22.10 -0.65
C GLN A 113 7.80 22.01 0.88
N PRO A 114 8.69 21.24 1.52
CA PRO A 114 8.66 21.11 2.98
C PRO A 114 8.70 22.44 3.72
N GLY A 115 9.47 23.40 3.20
CA GLY A 115 9.56 24.72 3.83
C GLY A 115 8.31 25.57 3.74
N ASP A 116 7.35 25.16 2.89
CA ASP A 116 6.10 25.88 2.72
C ASP A 116 5.03 25.42 3.72
N CYS A 117 5.35 24.45 4.56
CA CYS A 117 4.38 23.82 5.45
C CYS A 117 4.83 23.89 6.89
N HIS A 118 3.88 23.92 7.79
CA HIS A 118 4.16 23.84 9.22
C HIS A 118 3.06 23.01 9.91
N ARG A 119 3.38 22.50 11.08
CA ARG A 119 2.49 21.67 11.88
C ARG A 119 1.83 22.50 12.96
N ARG A 120 0.53 22.29 13.14
CA ARG A 120 -0.21 22.84 14.26
C ARG A 120 -0.89 21.70 15.00
N ARG A 121 -0.84 21.73 16.33
CA ARG A 121 -1.48 20.71 17.15
C ARG A 121 -2.99 20.90 17.11
N VAL A 122 -3.71 19.82 16.89
CA VAL A 122 -5.17 19.80 16.89
C VAL A 122 -5.63 18.69 17.83
N VAL A 123 -6.64 18.97 18.64
CA VAL A 123 -7.23 17.97 19.51
C VAL A 123 -8.20 17.14 18.66
N SER A 124 -8.00 15.82 18.68
CA SER A 124 -8.90 14.92 17.96
C SER A 124 -10.24 14.85 18.68
N ASP A 125 -11.32 14.98 17.93
CA ASP A 125 -12.68 14.79 18.44
C ASP A 125 -13.13 13.38 18.16
N ILE A 126 -12.57 12.45 18.93
CA ILE A 126 -12.90 11.05 18.71
C ILE A 126 -14.25 10.65 19.26
N SER A 127 -14.83 11.45 20.12
CA SER A 127 -16.18 11.20 20.58
C SER A 127 -17.22 11.46 19.50
N GLY A 128 -16.88 12.31 18.58
CA GLY A 128 -17.73 12.58 17.44
C GLY A 128 -17.56 11.58 16.33
N GLU A 129 -16.61 10.73 16.65
CA GLU A 129 -16.27 9.82 15.78
C GLU A 129 -17.05 9.09 15.38
#